data_2886b5300a5a35761fc421647437e297
#
_entry.id   2886b5300a5a35761fc421647437e297
#
_cell.length_a   1.000
_cell.length_b   1.000
_cell.length_c   1.000
_cell.angle_alpha   90.00
_cell.angle_beta   90.00
_cell.angle_gamma   90.00
#
_symmetry.space_group_name_H-M   'P 1'
#
loop_
_entity.id
_entity.type
_entity.pdbx_description
1 polymer ?
#
loop_
_entity_poly.entity_id
_entity_poly.type
_entity_poly.pdbx_seq_one_letter_code
_entity_poly.pdbx_strand_id
1 'polypeptide(L)'
;MKLFFFNLLIIISFFSCKNNDKPIVSVAFVDSLISNYSTSQTVKNNEADMQFWKNRISPNTPDYSNTLKYAGTLISRFHLLGDIRDVKTADSLLQKLAMDYNGKEAGPYFSLVSHYILQHRFLDADSVFELAKKIGIKKYETAAVSFDIDFELGRIFLANSELKEINIENDYGYQFRKSKMMHYNGELDSSIKAMQKAVDNAGRDETLRLAALSNVGDLYIHAGKLDKAYDCFVECVKANSADMHSIMGIGWVALLKDKNDSLAEKIFQFAAGKTRSPDPLFKLISVAEQRGDSSLQIRYAKAFEQKVIDTLYGNMYNKYLIQLYTGILAEPAKAEAIAKRELQNRSTPQTYAWYAWSLLNNNKKDEAYAEYEKHISGKPLEGLELYWMGKLMQALNKGYNASQFFKEAQKNFYDLSPVVQLDLKKSLEE
;
A
#
# COMPACT_ATOMS: atom_id res chain seq x y z
N MET A 1 -50.04 -34.52 -56.14
CA MET A 1 -48.87 -34.83 -55.32
C MET A 1 -48.41 -33.53 -54.68
N LYS A 2 -48.81 -33.28 -53.43
CA LYS A 2 -48.46 -32.05 -52.71
C LYS A 2 -47.33 -32.39 -51.73
N LEU A 3 -46.15 -31.79 -51.95
CA LEU A 3 -45.04 -31.86 -51.01
C LEU A 3 -45.29 -30.88 -49.82
N PHE A 4 -45.34 -31.43 -48.63
CA PHE A 4 -45.29 -30.65 -47.38
C PHE A 4 -43.81 -30.43 -46.97
N PHE A 5 -43.37 -29.18 -46.96
CA PHE A 5 -42.10 -28.79 -46.32
C PHE A 5 -42.33 -28.58 -44.82
N PHE A 6 -41.66 -29.40 -44.00
CA PHE A 6 -41.65 -29.28 -42.57
C PHE A 6 -40.44 -28.40 -42.17
N ASN A 7 -40.70 -27.15 -41.80
CA ASN A 7 -39.70 -26.27 -41.24
C ASN A 7 -39.44 -26.65 -39.77
N LEU A 8 -38.28 -27.25 -39.50
CA LEU A 8 -37.79 -27.56 -38.17
C LEU A 8 -37.09 -26.31 -37.60
N LEU A 9 -37.78 -25.58 -36.69
CA LEU A 9 -37.19 -24.47 -35.95
C LEU A 9 -36.31 -25.04 -34.84
N ILE A 10 -34.99 -24.99 -35.04
CA ILE A 10 -34.03 -25.31 -33.99
C ILE A 10 -33.92 -24.09 -33.06
N ILE A 11 -34.53 -24.18 -31.89
CA ILE A 11 -34.36 -23.23 -30.78
C ILE A 11 -33.04 -23.57 -30.13
N ILE A 12 -31.98 -22.81 -30.47
CA ILE A 12 -30.69 -22.85 -29.75
C ILE A 12 -30.89 -22.06 -28.46
N SER A 13 -31.19 -22.76 -27.37
CA SER A 13 -31.12 -22.21 -26.03
C SER A 13 -29.67 -21.98 -25.65
N PHE A 14 -29.25 -20.73 -25.71
CA PHE A 14 -27.99 -20.31 -25.09
C PHE A 14 -28.13 -20.50 -23.57
N PHE A 15 -27.71 -21.65 -23.06
CA PHE A 15 -27.37 -21.78 -21.65
C PHE A 15 -26.13 -20.94 -21.40
N SER A 16 -26.33 -19.69 -21.02
CA SER A 16 -25.29 -18.92 -20.34
C SER A 16 -24.98 -19.65 -19.03
N CYS A 17 -23.90 -20.43 -19.01
CA CYS A 17 -23.30 -20.88 -17.75
C CYS A 17 -22.87 -19.63 -16.99
N LYS A 18 -23.73 -19.07 -16.14
CA LYS A 18 -23.29 -18.27 -15.02
C LYS A 18 -22.47 -19.22 -14.15
N ASN A 19 -21.15 -19.09 -14.16
CA ASN A 19 -20.32 -19.61 -13.07
C ASN A 19 -20.86 -18.98 -11.79
N ASN A 20 -21.69 -19.73 -11.08
CA ASN A 20 -22.12 -19.39 -9.72
C ASN A 20 -21.00 -19.76 -8.75
N ASP A 21 -19.82 -19.14 -8.91
CA ASP A 21 -18.81 -19.15 -7.85
C ASP A 21 -19.49 -18.53 -6.62
N LYS A 22 -19.55 -19.28 -5.52
CA LYS A 22 -20.10 -18.75 -4.27
C LYS A 22 -19.28 -17.54 -3.85
N PRO A 23 -19.93 -16.47 -3.34
CA PRO A 23 -19.20 -15.34 -2.80
C PRO A 23 -18.18 -15.80 -1.73
N ILE A 24 -17.00 -15.25 -1.77
CA ILE A 24 -15.94 -15.53 -0.78
C ILE A 24 -16.29 -14.82 0.53
N VAL A 25 -16.73 -13.55 0.45
CA VAL A 25 -16.98 -12.73 1.63
C VAL A 25 -18.35 -13.03 2.21
N SER A 26 -18.38 -13.49 3.45
CA SER A 26 -19.62 -13.76 4.17
C SER A 26 -20.28 -12.45 4.62
N VAL A 27 -21.46 -12.15 4.08
CA VAL A 27 -22.28 -10.99 4.50
C VAL A 27 -22.61 -11.07 6.00
N ALA A 28 -22.99 -12.24 6.49
CA ALA A 28 -23.31 -12.44 7.92
C ALA A 28 -22.11 -12.19 8.82
N PHE A 29 -20.90 -12.57 8.38
CA PHE A 29 -19.67 -12.27 9.13
C PHE A 29 -19.43 -10.75 9.18
N VAL A 30 -19.54 -10.05 8.06
CA VAL A 30 -19.36 -8.59 7.99
C VAL A 30 -20.40 -7.87 8.85
N ASP A 31 -21.67 -8.29 8.79
CA ASP A 31 -22.73 -7.72 9.61
C ASP A 31 -22.47 -7.90 11.10
N SER A 32 -22.00 -9.08 11.50
CA SER A 32 -21.58 -9.37 12.86
C SER A 32 -20.37 -8.53 13.28
N LEU A 33 -19.35 -8.39 12.41
CA LEU A 33 -18.16 -7.58 12.66
C LEU A 33 -18.54 -6.11 12.91
N ILE A 34 -19.41 -5.54 12.08
CA ILE A 34 -19.81 -4.13 12.19
C ILE A 34 -20.74 -3.91 13.39
N SER A 35 -21.73 -4.77 13.61
CA SER A 35 -22.72 -4.61 14.69
C SER A 35 -22.14 -4.85 16.08
N ASN A 36 -21.19 -5.78 16.18
CA ASN A 36 -20.53 -6.11 17.43
C ASN A 36 -19.19 -5.37 17.62
N TYR A 37 -18.85 -4.44 16.72
CA TYR A 37 -17.62 -3.68 16.85
C TYR A 37 -17.59 -2.93 18.18
N SER A 38 -16.53 -3.18 18.94
CA SER A 38 -16.18 -2.38 20.10
C SER A 38 -14.76 -1.87 19.93
N THR A 39 -14.43 -0.73 20.55
CA THR A 39 -13.04 -0.28 20.58
C THR A 39 -12.17 -1.41 21.15
N SER A 40 -11.21 -1.86 20.35
CA SER A 40 -10.40 -3.03 20.72
C SER A 40 -9.63 -2.79 22.03
N GLN A 41 -9.33 -3.88 22.72
CA GLN A 41 -8.50 -3.81 23.94
C GLN A 41 -7.12 -3.24 23.62
N THR A 42 -6.59 -3.50 22.41
CA THR A 42 -5.33 -2.95 21.91
C THR A 42 -5.33 -1.42 21.90
N VAL A 43 -6.41 -0.80 21.41
CA VAL A 43 -6.56 0.68 21.42
C VAL A 43 -6.61 1.21 22.84
N LYS A 44 -7.41 0.58 23.72
CA LYS A 44 -7.51 0.98 25.13
C LYS A 44 -6.18 0.87 25.86
N ASN A 45 -5.45 -0.20 25.65
CA ASN A 45 -4.12 -0.40 26.22
C ASN A 45 -3.15 0.66 25.73
N ASN A 46 -3.13 0.95 24.42
CA ASN A 46 -2.28 1.99 23.85
C ASN A 46 -2.60 3.38 24.43
N GLU A 47 -3.88 3.72 24.62
CA GLU A 47 -4.29 4.98 25.24
C GLU A 47 -3.83 5.08 26.69
N ALA A 48 -3.94 3.99 27.45
CA ALA A 48 -3.45 3.91 28.83
C ALA A 48 -1.92 4.06 28.89
N ASP A 49 -1.18 3.35 28.04
CA ASP A 49 0.28 3.45 27.96
C ASP A 49 0.73 4.86 27.57
N MET A 50 0.05 5.46 26.58
CA MET A 50 0.33 6.82 26.15
C MET A 50 0.17 7.81 27.29
N GLN A 51 -0.92 7.74 28.06
CA GLN A 51 -1.16 8.60 29.21
C GLN A 51 -0.14 8.33 30.32
N PHE A 52 0.19 7.06 30.56
CA PHE A 52 1.19 6.66 31.55
C PHE A 52 2.56 7.26 31.27
N TRP A 53 3.07 7.11 30.05
CA TRP A 53 4.39 7.63 29.69
C TRP A 53 4.42 9.15 29.63
N LYS A 54 3.37 9.78 29.07
CA LYS A 54 3.23 11.24 29.02
C LYS A 54 3.32 11.87 30.40
N ASN A 55 2.61 11.31 31.39
CA ASN A 55 2.57 11.84 32.76
C ASN A 55 3.89 11.67 33.53
N ARG A 56 4.78 10.82 33.04
CA ARG A 56 6.10 10.56 33.64
C ARG A 56 7.21 11.44 33.11
N ILE A 57 6.99 12.12 31.96
CA ILE A 57 7.99 13.01 31.40
C ILE A 57 8.22 14.18 32.35
N SER A 58 9.48 14.36 32.77
CA SER A 58 9.87 15.49 33.60
C SER A 58 9.66 16.82 32.86
N PRO A 59 8.97 17.80 33.46
CA PRO A 59 8.76 19.09 32.81
C PRO A 59 10.02 19.96 32.78
N ASN A 60 10.96 19.73 33.71
CA ASN A 60 12.07 20.65 33.96
C ASN A 60 13.44 20.12 33.52
N THR A 61 13.55 18.84 33.23
CA THR A 61 14.81 18.19 32.82
C THR A 61 14.58 17.26 31.63
N PRO A 62 15.55 17.13 30.73
CA PRO A 62 15.47 16.15 29.64
C PRO A 62 15.23 14.74 30.20
N ASP A 63 14.24 14.07 29.70
CA ASP A 63 13.84 12.72 30.12
C ASP A 63 13.85 11.76 28.93
N TYR A 64 14.99 11.09 28.77
CA TYR A 64 15.26 10.22 27.66
C TYR A 64 14.27 9.07 27.53
N SER A 65 14.16 8.26 28.59
CA SER A 65 13.41 7.01 28.53
C SER A 65 11.91 7.22 28.40
N ASN A 66 11.33 8.12 29.19
CA ASN A 66 9.90 8.37 29.15
C ASN A 66 9.48 9.06 27.83
N THR A 67 10.32 9.98 27.31
CA THR A 67 10.05 10.63 26.02
C THR A 67 10.09 9.64 24.85
N LEU A 68 11.09 8.74 24.80
CA LEU A 68 11.15 7.69 23.79
C LEU A 68 9.93 6.76 23.83
N LYS A 69 9.54 6.34 25.06
CA LYS A 69 8.37 5.47 25.25
C LYS A 69 7.08 6.18 24.82
N TYR A 70 6.91 7.44 25.20
CA TYR A 70 5.75 8.22 24.79
C TYR A 70 5.69 8.40 23.25
N ALA A 71 6.81 8.74 22.61
CA ALA A 71 6.87 8.82 21.15
C ALA A 71 6.49 7.48 20.49
N GLY A 72 6.97 6.36 21.01
CA GLY A 72 6.59 5.02 20.55
C GLY A 72 5.11 4.72 20.66
N THR A 73 4.45 5.13 21.77
CA THR A 73 3.00 4.95 21.92
C THR A 73 2.18 5.79 20.95
N LEU A 74 2.66 6.98 20.57
CA LEU A 74 2.04 7.83 19.55
C LEU A 74 2.08 7.14 18.17
N ILE A 75 3.21 6.55 17.80
CA ILE A 75 3.32 5.79 16.55
C ILE A 75 2.42 4.56 16.56
N SER A 76 2.37 3.83 17.67
CA SER A 76 1.42 2.72 17.82
C SER A 76 -0.02 3.17 17.63
N ARG A 77 -0.40 4.35 18.19
CA ARG A 77 -1.75 4.93 18.00
C ARG A 77 -2.01 5.33 16.54
N PHE A 78 -1.01 5.86 15.85
CA PHE A 78 -1.12 6.14 14.42
C PHE A 78 -1.43 4.87 13.62
N HIS A 79 -0.74 3.76 13.86
CA HIS A 79 -1.03 2.48 13.20
C HIS A 79 -2.44 1.96 13.50
N LEU A 80 -2.97 2.22 14.70
CA LEU A 80 -4.32 1.78 15.09
C LEU A 80 -5.43 2.70 14.57
N LEU A 81 -5.22 4.02 14.60
CA LEU A 81 -6.28 5.01 14.36
C LEU A 81 -6.04 5.90 13.14
N GLY A 82 -4.86 5.87 12.52
CA GLY A 82 -4.52 6.61 11.30
C GLY A 82 -4.38 8.13 11.48
N ASP A 83 -4.17 8.65 12.70
CA ASP A 83 -4.04 10.09 12.94
C ASP A 83 -2.60 10.56 12.69
N ILE A 84 -2.34 11.19 11.57
CA ILE A 84 -1.00 11.68 11.19
C ILE A 84 -0.41 12.70 12.19
N ARG A 85 -1.24 13.35 12.99
CA ARG A 85 -0.77 14.28 14.04
C ARG A 85 0.03 13.57 15.12
N ASP A 86 -0.23 12.28 15.34
CA ASP A 86 0.55 11.48 16.29
C ASP A 86 2.00 11.32 15.81
N VAL A 87 2.20 11.06 14.52
CA VAL A 87 3.53 10.97 13.91
C VAL A 87 4.27 12.30 14.05
N LYS A 88 3.62 13.42 13.74
CA LYS A 88 4.22 14.76 13.85
C LYS A 88 4.57 15.13 15.29
N THR A 89 3.73 14.74 16.24
CA THR A 89 4.01 14.95 17.66
C THR A 89 5.21 14.11 18.10
N ALA A 90 5.26 12.85 17.69
CA ALA A 90 6.38 11.96 17.98
C ALA A 90 7.70 12.49 17.38
N ASP A 91 7.69 12.94 16.11
CA ASP A 91 8.85 13.55 15.47
C ASP A 91 9.38 14.76 16.25
N SER A 92 8.48 15.65 16.66
CA SER A 92 8.85 16.86 17.41
C SER A 92 9.48 16.51 18.77
N LEU A 93 8.94 15.49 19.46
CA LEU A 93 9.49 15.00 20.72
C LEU A 93 10.90 14.41 20.53
N LEU A 94 11.10 13.60 19.51
CA LEU A 94 12.39 12.96 19.23
C LEU A 94 13.45 13.97 18.77
N GLN A 95 13.09 14.94 17.94
CA GLN A 95 13.97 16.02 17.54
C GLN A 95 14.43 16.85 18.74
N LYS A 96 13.47 17.22 19.61
CA LYS A 96 13.79 17.92 20.85
C LYS A 96 14.70 17.08 21.73
N LEU A 97 14.43 15.80 21.90
CA LEU A 97 15.24 14.88 22.69
C LEU A 97 16.67 14.79 22.17
N ALA A 98 16.85 14.69 20.84
CA ALA A 98 18.17 14.68 20.22
C ALA A 98 18.95 15.98 20.52
N MET A 99 18.30 17.14 20.50
CA MET A 99 18.90 18.42 20.85
C MET A 99 19.24 18.50 22.35
N ASP A 100 18.36 18.08 23.22
CA ASP A 100 18.55 18.09 24.69
C ASP A 100 19.77 17.26 25.11
N TYR A 101 20.12 16.22 24.36
CA TYR A 101 21.30 15.39 24.58
C TYR A 101 22.50 15.76 23.65
N ASN A 102 22.47 16.93 23.04
CA ASN A 102 23.54 17.44 22.16
C ASN A 102 23.93 16.47 21.05
N GLY A 103 23.00 15.70 20.52
CA GLY A 103 23.22 14.73 19.45
C GLY A 103 24.11 13.54 19.83
N LYS A 104 24.27 13.22 21.11
CA LYS A 104 25.15 12.14 21.59
C LYS A 104 24.45 10.78 21.73
N GLU A 105 23.12 10.76 21.60
CA GLU A 105 22.31 9.56 21.77
C GLU A 105 21.74 9.10 20.43
N ALA A 106 22.01 7.85 20.03
CA ALA A 106 21.56 7.30 18.75
C ALA A 106 20.04 7.02 18.71
N GLY A 107 19.42 6.71 19.86
CA GLY A 107 18.02 6.26 19.93
C GLY A 107 16.99 7.22 19.31
N PRO A 108 17.02 8.54 19.59
CA PRO A 108 16.11 9.48 18.96
C PRO A 108 16.23 9.52 17.44
N TYR A 109 17.45 9.51 16.91
CA TYR A 109 17.69 9.49 15.47
C TYR A 109 17.23 8.18 14.84
N PHE A 110 17.52 7.05 15.47
CA PHE A 110 17.10 5.73 14.99
C PHE A 110 15.56 5.62 14.91
N SER A 111 14.84 6.17 15.90
CA SER A 111 13.37 6.24 15.87
C SER A 111 12.87 7.17 14.77
N LEU A 112 13.50 8.35 14.57
CA LEU A 112 13.15 9.28 13.50
C LEU A 112 13.31 8.67 12.11
N VAL A 113 14.31 7.80 11.89
CA VAL A 113 14.47 7.08 10.61
C VAL A 113 13.20 6.31 10.25
N SER A 114 12.69 5.49 11.18
CA SER A 114 11.47 4.71 10.95
C SER A 114 10.25 5.60 10.69
N HIS A 115 10.15 6.73 11.40
CA HIS A 115 9.07 7.70 11.19
C HIS A 115 9.16 8.40 9.84
N TYR A 116 10.38 8.71 9.36
CA TYR A 116 10.57 9.34 8.06
C TYR A 116 10.33 8.37 6.91
N ILE A 117 10.71 7.09 7.05
CA ILE A 117 10.31 6.04 6.09
C ILE A 117 8.79 5.94 6.03
N LEU A 118 8.11 5.88 7.16
CA LEU A 118 6.64 5.85 7.25
C LEU A 118 5.98 7.04 6.54
N GLN A 119 6.58 8.23 6.62
CA GLN A 119 6.11 9.45 5.97
C GLN A 119 6.57 9.60 4.51
N HIS A 120 7.24 8.61 3.93
CA HIS A 120 7.86 8.66 2.61
C HIS A 120 8.87 9.82 2.45
N ARG A 121 9.61 10.13 3.50
CA ARG A 121 10.68 11.13 3.57
C ARG A 121 12.04 10.43 3.53
N PHE A 122 12.31 9.73 2.45
CA PHE A 122 13.41 8.76 2.38
C PHE A 122 14.80 9.41 2.46
N LEU A 123 15.00 10.57 1.84
CA LEU A 123 16.27 11.32 1.96
C LEU A 123 16.50 11.87 3.36
N ASP A 124 15.45 12.31 4.04
CA ASP A 124 15.54 12.72 5.44
C ASP A 124 15.88 11.53 6.33
N ALA A 125 15.27 10.36 6.07
CA ALA A 125 15.60 9.12 6.77
C ALA A 125 17.07 8.75 6.59
N ASP A 126 17.61 8.78 5.36
CA ASP A 126 19.01 8.54 5.04
C ASP A 126 19.95 9.50 5.80
N SER A 127 19.64 10.81 5.74
CA SER A 127 20.42 11.83 6.41
C SER A 127 20.49 11.65 7.93
N VAL A 128 19.35 11.36 8.57
CA VAL A 128 19.26 11.16 10.02
C VAL A 128 19.90 9.83 10.43
N PHE A 129 19.83 8.81 9.57
CA PHE A 129 20.49 7.54 9.82
C PHE A 129 22.03 7.66 9.83
N GLU A 130 22.60 8.50 8.95
CA GLU A 130 24.04 8.80 8.99
C GLU A 130 24.47 9.42 10.34
N LEU A 131 23.61 10.23 10.98
CA LEU A 131 23.89 10.75 12.32
C LEU A 131 23.88 9.62 13.36
N ALA A 132 22.89 8.76 13.32
CA ALA A 132 22.80 7.62 14.23
C ALA A 132 24.00 6.67 14.10
N LYS A 133 24.44 6.38 12.88
CA LYS A 133 25.64 5.53 12.62
C LYS A 133 26.91 6.11 13.21
N LYS A 134 27.12 7.44 13.13
CA LYS A 134 28.30 8.11 13.69
C LYS A 134 28.37 8.01 15.21
N ILE A 135 27.24 7.94 15.89
CA ILE A 135 27.17 7.78 17.35
C ILE A 135 27.46 6.32 17.74
N GLY A 136 26.98 5.37 16.95
CA GLY A 136 27.15 3.94 17.11
C GLY A 136 25.83 3.20 17.22
N ILE A 137 25.62 2.24 16.31
CA ILE A 137 24.47 1.34 16.27
C ILE A 137 25.02 -0.07 16.10
N LYS A 138 24.27 -1.07 16.59
CA LYS A 138 24.67 -2.48 16.41
C LYS A 138 24.67 -2.86 14.92
N LYS A 139 25.59 -3.76 14.55
CA LYS A 139 25.78 -4.18 13.15
C LYS A 139 24.49 -4.67 12.50
N TYR A 140 23.72 -5.54 13.18
CA TYR A 140 22.45 -6.03 12.66
C TYR A 140 21.44 -4.91 12.40
N GLU A 141 21.25 -4.03 13.38
CA GLU A 141 20.32 -2.88 13.28
C GLU A 141 20.77 -1.92 12.15
N THR A 142 22.08 -1.71 12.00
CA THR A 142 22.64 -0.92 10.92
C THR A 142 22.27 -1.50 9.56
N ALA A 143 22.54 -2.78 9.33
CA ALA A 143 22.25 -3.44 8.06
C ALA A 143 20.76 -3.51 7.78
N ALA A 144 19.93 -3.78 8.79
CA ALA A 144 18.47 -3.85 8.63
C ALA A 144 17.88 -2.50 8.20
N VAL A 145 18.29 -1.39 8.82
CA VAL A 145 17.79 -0.06 8.47
C VAL A 145 18.40 0.45 7.17
N SER A 146 19.69 0.15 6.89
CA SER A 146 20.28 0.42 5.57
C SER A 146 19.47 -0.26 4.46
N PHE A 147 19.10 -1.54 4.64
CA PHE A 147 18.21 -2.23 3.69
C PHE A 147 16.93 -1.45 3.43
N ASP A 148 16.23 -1.02 4.49
CA ASP A 148 14.94 -0.34 4.36
C ASP A 148 15.07 0.98 3.60
N ILE A 149 16.12 1.78 3.89
CA ILE A 149 16.39 3.05 3.22
C ILE A 149 16.81 2.82 1.76
N ASP A 150 17.78 1.93 1.53
CA ASP A 150 18.34 1.69 0.19
C ASP A 150 17.31 1.07 -0.75
N PHE A 151 16.45 0.21 -0.23
CA PHE A 151 15.35 -0.34 -1.00
C PHE A 151 14.39 0.78 -1.47
N GLU A 152 13.96 1.66 -0.58
CA GLU A 152 13.04 2.76 -0.91
C GLU A 152 13.67 3.80 -1.84
N LEU A 153 14.98 4.04 -1.73
CA LEU A 153 15.73 4.92 -2.62
C LEU A 153 16.11 4.27 -3.96
N GLY A 154 15.76 2.99 -4.18
CA GLY A 154 16.08 2.26 -5.40
C GLY A 154 17.55 1.83 -5.51
N ARG A 155 18.31 1.87 -4.43
CA ARG A 155 19.70 1.39 -4.33
C ARG A 155 19.73 -0.13 -4.14
N ILE A 156 19.07 -0.87 -5.05
CA ILE A 156 18.77 -2.30 -4.89
C ILE A 156 20.02 -3.17 -4.72
N PHE A 157 21.12 -2.81 -5.34
CA PHE A 157 22.38 -3.54 -5.14
C PHE A 157 22.85 -3.47 -3.67
N LEU A 158 22.76 -2.28 -3.06
CA LEU A 158 23.11 -2.09 -1.65
C LEU A 158 22.11 -2.84 -0.75
N ALA A 159 20.81 -2.66 -0.98
CA ALA A 159 19.78 -3.39 -0.23
C ALA A 159 20.01 -4.92 -0.27
N ASN A 160 20.38 -5.48 -1.42
CA ASN A 160 20.73 -6.91 -1.52
C ASN A 160 21.98 -7.29 -0.69
N SER A 161 22.97 -6.40 -0.63
CA SER A 161 24.18 -6.63 0.20
C SER A 161 23.81 -6.64 1.67
N GLU A 162 23.02 -5.66 2.12
CA GLU A 162 22.56 -5.54 3.51
C GLU A 162 21.68 -6.73 3.92
N LEU A 163 20.81 -7.21 3.02
CA LEU A 163 19.99 -8.39 3.28
C LEU A 163 20.85 -9.65 3.56
N LYS A 164 22.00 -9.78 2.90
CA LYS A 164 22.95 -10.88 3.15
C LYS A 164 23.65 -10.74 4.51
N GLU A 165 23.91 -9.51 4.97
CA GLU A 165 24.52 -9.25 6.27
C GLU A 165 23.61 -9.65 7.45
N ILE A 166 22.27 -9.54 7.28
CA ILE A 166 21.27 -9.90 8.30
C ILE A 166 20.67 -11.29 8.10
N ASN A 167 21.30 -12.16 7.31
CA ASN A 167 20.77 -13.47 6.95
C ASN A 167 20.70 -14.41 8.16
N ILE A 168 19.57 -14.31 8.90
CA ILE A 168 19.21 -15.20 10.00
C ILE A 168 17.84 -15.83 9.67
N GLU A 169 17.82 -17.07 9.22
CA GLU A 169 16.61 -17.73 8.69
C GLU A 169 15.42 -17.74 9.65
N ASN A 170 15.64 -17.74 10.95
CA ASN A 170 14.59 -17.74 11.97
C ASN A 170 14.36 -16.34 12.59
N ASP A 171 14.78 -15.28 11.90
CA ASP A 171 14.54 -13.90 12.31
C ASP A 171 13.34 -13.30 11.56
N TYR A 172 12.41 -12.67 12.29
CA TYR A 172 11.25 -11.99 11.74
C TYR A 172 11.65 -10.90 10.75
N GLY A 173 12.56 -10.02 11.16
CA GLY A 173 12.96 -8.85 10.38
C GLY A 173 13.67 -9.22 9.09
N TYR A 174 14.49 -10.29 9.11
CA TYR A 174 15.10 -10.84 7.90
C TYR A 174 14.06 -11.38 6.93
N GLN A 175 13.13 -12.22 7.40
CA GLN A 175 12.12 -12.83 6.52
C GLN A 175 11.18 -11.78 5.92
N PHE A 176 10.82 -10.76 6.69
CA PHE A 176 10.00 -9.64 6.20
C PHE A 176 10.71 -8.90 5.05
N ARG A 177 11.99 -8.53 5.21
CA ARG A 177 12.79 -7.85 4.18
C ARG A 177 13.07 -8.76 2.98
N LYS A 178 13.32 -10.04 3.21
CA LYS A 178 13.48 -11.05 2.17
C LYS A 178 12.21 -11.14 1.31
N SER A 179 11.04 -11.16 1.93
CA SER A 179 9.75 -11.13 1.21
C SER A 179 9.64 -9.90 0.32
N LYS A 180 9.96 -8.71 0.84
CA LYS A 180 9.95 -7.46 0.09
C LYS A 180 10.87 -7.49 -1.13
N MET A 181 12.09 -8.02 -0.97
CA MET A 181 13.05 -8.17 -2.07
C MET A 181 12.58 -9.20 -3.11
N MET A 182 12.02 -10.35 -2.69
CA MET A 182 11.46 -11.35 -3.61
C MET A 182 10.29 -10.79 -4.40
N HIS A 183 9.40 -10.01 -3.75
CA HIS A 183 8.31 -9.33 -4.44
C HIS A 183 8.81 -8.37 -5.51
N TYR A 184 9.79 -7.53 -5.17
CA TYR A 184 10.44 -6.61 -6.11
C TYR A 184 11.03 -7.33 -7.33
N ASN A 185 11.61 -8.51 -7.14
CA ASN A 185 12.17 -9.34 -8.22
C ASN A 185 11.09 -10.06 -9.06
N GLY A 186 9.80 -9.96 -8.71
CA GLY A 186 8.71 -10.70 -9.35
C GLY A 186 8.57 -12.16 -8.88
N GLU A 187 9.27 -12.55 -7.82
CA GLU A 187 9.26 -13.90 -7.25
C GLU A 187 8.15 -14.07 -6.21
N LEU A 188 6.91 -13.87 -6.64
CA LEU A 188 5.75 -13.73 -5.74
C LEU A 188 5.53 -14.94 -4.82
N ASP A 189 5.68 -16.19 -5.31
CA ASP A 189 5.54 -17.38 -4.47
C ASP A 189 6.66 -17.47 -3.41
N SER A 190 7.88 -17.02 -3.73
CA SER A 190 8.99 -16.93 -2.77
C SER A 190 8.74 -15.83 -1.74
N SER A 191 8.18 -14.70 -2.17
CA SER A 191 7.76 -13.60 -1.31
C SER A 191 6.72 -14.06 -0.28
N ILE A 192 5.66 -14.74 -0.72
CA ILE A 192 4.62 -15.30 0.17
C ILE A 192 5.24 -16.24 1.20
N LYS A 193 6.11 -17.16 0.77
CA LYS A 193 6.77 -18.10 1.68
C LYS A 193 7.63 -17.41 2.73
N ALA A 194 8.38 -16.38 2.34
CA ALA A 194 9.20 -15.60 3.28
C ALA A 194 8.31 -14.84 4.28
N MET A 195 7.21 -14.21 3.83
CA MET A 195 6.29 -13.52 4.73
C MET A 195 5.57 -14.49 5.68
N GLN A 196 5.21 -15.70 5.24
CA GLN A 196 4.68 -16.74 6.12
C GLN A 196 5.70 -17.14 7.19
N LYS A 197 7.00 -17.27 6.84
CA LYS A 197 8.06 -17.47 7.83
C LYS A 197 8.18 -16.31 8.81
N ALA A 198 7.95 -15.06 8.38
CA ALA A 198 7.89 -13.93 9.30
C ALA A 198 6.73 -14.10 10.29
N VAL A 199 5.55 -14.55 9.85
CA VAL A 199 4.43 -14.87 10.77
C VAL A 199 4.87 -15.92 11.82
N ASP A 200 5.52 -17.00 11.40
CA ASP A 200 5.97 -18.07 12.28
C ASP A 200 7.05 -17.58 13.26
N ASN A 201 7.93 -16.68 12.81
CA ASN A 201 9.06 -16.14 13.58
C ASN A 201 8.68 -14.97 14.50
N ALA A 202 7.45 -14.49 14.47
CA ALA A 202 6.96 -13.45 15.38
C ALA A 202 6.93 -13.90 16.87
N GLY A 203 7.01 -15.21 17.10
CA GLY A 203 7.03 -15.79 18.44
C GLY A 203 5.75 -15.49 19.22
N ARG A 204 5.88 -14.80 20.40
CA ARG A 204 4.74 -14.39 21.23
C ARG A 204 4.26 -12.95 20.96
N ASP A 205 4.90 -12.27 20.03
CA ASP A 205 4.50 -10.90 19.68
C ASP A 205 3.35 -10.94 18.66
N GLU A 206 2.13 -10.86 19.20
CA GLU A 206 0.91 -10.88 18.41
C GLU A 206 0.83 -9.68 17.44
N THR A 207 1.40 -8.55 17.79
CA THR A 207 1.41 -7.36 16.92
C THR A 207 2.25 -7.61 15.65
N LEU A 208 3.45 -8.16 15.81
CA LEU A 208 4.30 -8.54 14.69
C LEU A 208 3.66 -9.67 13.87
N ARG A 209 3.05 -10.66 14.53
CA ARG A 209 2.38 -11.77 13.85
C ARG A 209 1.25 -11.27 12.95
N LEU A 210 0.36 -10.42 13.48
CA LEU A 210 -0.76 -9.89 12.71
C LEU A 210 -0.30 -8.95 11.59
N ALA A 211 0.74 -8.14 11.83
CA ALA A 211 1.33 -7.31 10.79
C ALA A 211 1.88 -8.14 9.62
N ALA A 212 2.61 -9.22 9.89
CA ALA A 212 3.08 -10.12 8.84
C ALA A 212 1.92 -10.86 8.17
N LEU A 213 0.92 -11.33 8.92
CA LEU A 213 -0.23 -12.07 8.39
C LEU A 213 -1.09 -11.21 7.45
N SER A 214 -1.33 -9.94 7.79
CA SER A 214 -2.04 -9.03 6.89
C SER A 214 -1.25 -8.78 5.58
N ASN A 215 0.07 -8.67 5.65
CA ASN A 215 0.93 -8.62 4.47
C ASN A 215 0.90 -9.92 3.64
N VAL A 216 0.77 -11.11 4.26
CA VAL A 216 0.50 -12.36 3.53
C VAL A 216 -0.83 -12.26 2.77
N GLY A 217 -1.86 -11.66 3.39
CA GLY A 217 -3.13 -11.39 2.73
C GLY A 217 -2.98 -10.52 1.48
N ASP A 218 -2.23 -9.43 1.57
CA ASP A 218 -1.94 -8.56 0.42
C ASP A 218 -1.18 -9.30 -0.69
N LEU A 219 -0.16 -10.08 -0.34
CA LEU A 219 0.58 -10.90 -1.31
C LEU A 219 -0.31 -11.96 -1.98
N TYR A 220 -1.32 -12.48 -1.28
CA TYR A 220 -2.32 -13.35 -1.89
C TYR A 220 -3.26 -12.60 -2.84
N ILE A 221 -3.59 -11.32 -2.58
CA ILE A 221 -4.30 -10.47 -3.56
C ILE A 221 -3.46 -10.34 -4.82
N HIS A 222 -2.17 -9.97 -4.70
CA HIS A 222 -1.22 -9.90 -5.81
C HIS A 222 -1.17 -11.20 -6.62
N ALA A 223 -1.21 -12.34 -5.93
CA ALA A 223 -1.19 -13.67 -6.56
C ALA A 223 -2.55 -14.13 -7.11
N GLY A 224 -3.62 -13.33 -6.98
CA GLY A 224 -4.98 -13.70 -7.36
C GLY A 224 -5.60 -14.83 -6.51
N LYS A 225 -5.02 -15.16 -5.35
CA LYS A 225 -5.46 -16.21 -4.43
C LYS A 225 -6.41 -15.63 -3.37
N LEU A 226 -7.55 -15.10 -3.82
CA LEU A 226 -8.42 -14.24 -3.02
C LEU A 226 -9.10 -14.95 -1.83
N ASP A 227 -9.37 -16.25 -1.92
CA ASP A 227 -9.85 -17.05 -0.79
C ASP A 227 -8.84 -17.01 0.36
N LYS A 228 -7.54 -17.24 0.05
CA LYS A 228 -6.47 -17.20 1.05
C LYS A 228 -6.24 -15.81 1.62
N ALA A 229 -6.38 -14.77 0.79
CA ALA A 229 -6.31 -13.39 1.25
C ALA A 229 -7.42 -13.11 2.27
N TYR A 230 -8.65 -13.51 1.95
CA TYR A 230 -9.79 -13.37 2.85
C TYR A 230 -9.56 -14.08 4.19
N ASP A 231 -9.07 -15.33 4.16
CA ASP A 231 -8.78 -16.09 5.39
C ASP A 231 -7.76 -15.38 6.28
N CYS A 232 -6.67 -14.83 5.70
CA CYS A 232 -5.68 -14.05 6.44
C CYS A 232 -6.31 -12.80 7.10
N PHE A 233 -7.07 -12.03 6.34
CA PHE A 233 -7.72 -10.83 6.88
C PHE A 233 -8.76 -11.15 7.95
N VAL A 234 -9.54 -12.23 7.78
CA VAL A 234 -10.51 -12.69 8.80
C VAL A 234 -9.81 -13.10 10.09
N GLU A 235 -8.67 -13.79 10.00
CA GLU A 235 -7.87 -14.13 11.18
C GLU A 235 -7.37 -12.87 11.88
N CYS A 236 -6.83 -11.89 11.16
CA CYS A 236 -6.38 -10.64 11.71
C CYS A 236 -7.51 -9.88 12.45
N VAL A 237 -8.68 -9.72 11.84
CA VAL A 237 -9.78 -8.98 12.47
C VAL A 237 -10.44 -9.71 13.62
N LYS A 238 -10.37 -11.05 13.68
CA LYS A 238 -10.78 -11.84 14.84
C LYS A 238 -9.86 -11.63 16.04
N ALA A 239 -8.55 -11.51 15.79
CA ALA A 239 -7.56 -11.25 16.82
C ALA A 239 -7.56 -9.78 17.24
N ASN A 240 -7.71 -8.85 16.30
CA ASN A 240 -7.75 -7.41 16.55
C ASN A 240 -8.86 -6.75 15.73
N SER A 241 -10.01 -6.49 16.34
CA SER A 241 -11.17 -5.84 15.71
C SER A 241 -10.90 -4.39 15.24
N ALA A 242 -9.78 -3.78 15.62
CA ALA A 242 -9.35 -2.46 15.16
C ALA A 242 -8.39 -2.51 13.98
N ASP A 243 -8.10 -3.70 13.44
CA ASP A 243 -7.24 -3.82 12.23
C ASP A 243 -8.01 -3.34 10.99
N MET A 244 -7.96 -2.01 10.78
CA MET A 244 -8.63 -1.38 9.64
C MET A 244 -8.02 -1.77 8.29
N HIS A 245 -6.72 -2.13 8.26
CA HIS A 245 -6.09 -2.64 7.04
C HIS A 245 -6.76 -3.94 6.58
N SER A 246 -6.85 -4.93 7.46
CA SER A 246 -7.51 -6.20 7.15
C SER A 246 -9.01 -6.06 6.89
N ILE A 247 -9.71 -5.15 7.60
CA ILE A 247 -11.11 -4.82 7.29
C ILE A 247 -11.25 -4.29 5.86
N MET A 248 -10.36 -3.39 5.43
CA MET A 248 -10.37 -2.88 4.05
C MET A 248 -9.97 -3.96 3.04
N GLY A 249 -9.08 -4.89 3.41
CA GLY A 249 -8.73 -6.06 2.60
C GLY A 249 -9.96 -6.94 2.31
N ILE A 250 -10.78 -7.21 3.33
CA ILE A 250 -12.08 -7.91 3.18
C ILE A 250 -13.01 -7.16 2.21
N GLY A 251 -13.11 -5.83 2.37
CA GLY A 251 -13.89 -4.99 1.46
C GLY A 251 -13.37 -5.04 0.02
N TRP A 252 -12.07 -5.14 -0.16
CA TRP A 252 -11.44 -5.23 -1.47
C TRP A 252 -11.75 -6.57 -2.16
N VAL A 253 -11.71 -7.67 -1.42
CA VAL A 253 -12.14 -8.99 -1.93
C VAL A 253 -13.63 -8.98 -2.33
N ALA A 254 -14.50 -8.39 -1.50
CA ALA A 254 -15.92 -8.25 -1.81
C ALA A 254 -16.14 -7.45 -3.11
N LEU A 255 -15.39 -6.36 -3.31
CA LEU A 255 -15.50 -5.52 -4.50
C LEU A 255 -15.02 -6.24 -5.75
N LEU A 256 -13.80 -6.80 -5.71
CA LEU A 256 -13.13 -7.27 -6.93
C LEU A 256 -13.49 -8.69 -7.33
N LYS A 257 -13.68 -9.59 -6.37
CA LYS A 257 -13.99 -11.00 -6.66
C LYS A 257 -15.50 -11.24 -6.66
N ASP A 258 -16.17 -10.86 -5.58
CA ASP A 258 -17.60 -11.13 -5.44
C ASP A 258 -18.49 -10.15 -6.23
N LYS A 259 -17.88 -9.05 -6.74
CA LYS A 259 -18.60 -7.96 -7.42
C LYS A 259 -19.75 -7.40 -6.58
N ASN A 260 -19.58 -7.46 -5.26
CA ASN A 260 -20.55 -6.97 -4.28
C ASN A 260 -20.18 -5.56 -3.82
N ASP A 261 -20.45 -4.58 -4.67
CA ASP A 261 -20.15 -3.17 -4.43
C ASP A 261 -20.90 -2.61 -3.20
N SER A 262 -22.09 -3.07 -2.92
CA SER A 262 -22.88 -2.65 -1.75
C SER A 262 -22.25 -3.12 -0.44
N LEU A 263 -21.74 -4.37 -0.39
CA LEU A 263 -21.06 -4.89 0.79
C LEU A 263 -19.70 -4.19 0.96
N ALA A 264 -18.94 -3.99 -0.12
CA ALA A 264 -17.69 -3.28 -0.11
C ALA A 264 -17.85 -1.82 0.38
N GLU A 265 -18.88 -1.11 -0.13
CA GLU A 265 -19.22 0.24 0.35
C GLU A 265 -19.49 0.26 1.85
N LYS A 266 -20.32 -0.67 2.34
CA LYS A 266 -20.64 -0.80 3.76
C LYS A 266 -19.38 -0.95 4.61
N ILE A 267 -18.45 -1.80 4.18
CA ILE A 267 -17.16 -2.04 4.87
C ILE A 267 -16.29 -0.77 4.85
N PHE A 268 -16.14 -0.12 3.69
CA PHE A 268 -15.28 1.05 3.58
C PHE A 268 -15.85 2.28 4.29
N GLN A 269 -17.18 2.47 4.29
CA GLN A 269 -17.85 3.51 5.09
C GLN A 269 -17.68 3.25 6.58
N PHE A 270 -17.81 2.00 7.01
CA PHE A 270 -17.53 1.63 8.39
C PHE A 270 -16.07 1.97 8.78
N ALA A 271 -15.09 1.57 7.96
CA ALA A 271 -13.68 1.89 8.18
C ALA A 271 -13.46 3.41 8.23
N ALA A 272 -14.03 4.18 7.30
CA ALA A 272 -13.94 5.65 7.26
C ALA A 272 -14.50 6.32 8.55
N GLY A 273 -15.47 5.70 9.19
CA GLY A 273 -16.00 6.16 10.49
C GLY A 273 -15.17 5.76 11.70
N LYS A 274 -14.18 4.85 11.54
CA LYS A 274 -13.36 4.33 12.65
C LYS A 274 -11.91 4.75 12.61
N THR A 275 -11.37 5.10 11.44
CA THR A 275 -10.00 5.59 11.27
C THR A 275 -9.95 7.02 10.76
N ARG A 276 -8.88 7.73 11.10
CA ARG A 276 -8.56 9.04 10.52
C ARG A 276 -7.70 8.93 9.26
N SER A 277 -7.26 7.73 8.89
CA SER A 277 -6.58 7.49 7.61
C SER A 277 -7.45 7.92 6.43
N PRO A 278 -6.87 8.45 5.34
CA PRO A 278 -7.58 8.70 4.09
C PRO A 278 -7.88 7.44 3.27
N ASP A 279 -7.25 6.30 3.55
CA ASP A 279 -7.31 5.08 2.74
C ASP A 279 -8.74 4.58 2.44
N PRO A 280 -9.70 4.60 3.39
CA PRO A 280 -11.07 4.18 3.09
C PRO A 280 -11.75 5.05 2.03
N LEU A 281 -11.43 6.35 1.97
CA LEU A 281 -11.97 7.23 0.92
C LEU A 281 -11.46 6.82 -0.46
N PHE A 282 -10.18 6.43 -0.56
CA PHE A 282 -9.61 5.94 -1.81
C PHE A 282 -10.29 4.63 -2.26
N LYS A 283 -10.57 3.73 -1.34
CA LYS A 283 -11.33 2.51 -1.64
C LYS A 283 -12.79 2.77 -2.06
N LEU A 284 -13.44 3.79 -1.50
CA LEU A 284 -14.78 4.22 -1.92
C LEU A 284 -14.81 4.80 -3.35
N ILE A 285 -13.70 5.39 -3.83
CA ILE A 285 -13.56 5.79 -5.23
C ILE A 285 -13.72 4.57 -6.15
N SER A 286 -13.05 3.46 -5.82
CA SER A 286 -13.14 2.22 -6.61
C SER A 286 -14.54 1.58 -6.58
N VAL A 287 -15.31 1.76 -5.50
CA VAL A 287 -16.73 1.36 -5.46
C VAL A 287 -17.55 2.18 -6.46
N ALA A 288 -17.37 3.50 -6.46
CA ALA A 288 -18.05 4.39 -7.40
C ALA A 288 -17.64 4.09 -8.86
N GLU A 289 -16.37 3.77 -9.10
CA GLU A 289 -15.88 3.27 -10.41
C GLU A 289 -16.64 2.04 -10.88
N GLN A 290 -16.79 1.03 -10.01
CA GLN A 290 -17.46 -0.21 -10.37
C GLN A 290 -18.93 0.00 -10.72
N ARG A 291 -19.60 0.99 -10.11
CA ARG A 291 -20.97 1.39 -10.40
C ARG A 291 -21.12 2.27 -11.64
N GLY A 292 -20.02 2.81 -12.15
CA GLY A 292 -20.06 3.82 -13.21
C GLY A 292 -20.63 5.17 -12.73
N ASP A 293 -20.64 5.43 -11.42
CA ASP A 293 -21.12 6.69 -10.84
C ASP A 293 -19.99 7.73 -10.76
N SER A 294 -19.78 8.43 -11.86
CA SER A 294 -18.73 9.46 -11.96
C SER A 294 -18.94 10.62 -10.98
N SER A 295 -20.18 10.96 -10.64
CA SER A 295 -20.47 12.04 -9.68
C SER A 295 -20.02 11.66 -8.28
N LEU A 296 -20.31 10.43 -7.86
CA LEU A 296 -19.89 9.88 -6.59
C LEU A 296 -18.36 9.70 -6.54
N GLN A 297 -17.77 9.24 -7.66
CA GLN A 297 -16.31 9.08 -7.80
C GLN A 297 -15.59 10.43 -7.62
N ILE A 298 -16.04 11.49 -8.29
CA ILE A 298 -15.48 12.85 -8.14
C ILE A 298 -15.62 13.34 -6.69
N ARG A 299 -16.77 13.10 -6.06
CA ARG A 299 -17.00 13.50 -4.67
C ARG A 299 -16.01 12.85 -3.70
N TYR A 300 -15.80 11.53 -3.81
CA TYR A 300 -14.84 10.82 -2.99
C TYR A 300 -13.39 11.21 -3.32
N ALA A 301 -13.07 11.40 -4.61
CA ALA A 301 -11.74 11.84 -5.03
C ALA A 301 -11.37 13.21 -4.46
N LYS A 302 -12.30 14.20 -4.50
CA LYS A 302 -12.09 15.50 -3.88
C LYS A 302 -11.99 15.44 -2.36
N ALA A 303 -12.80 14.60 -1.71
CA ALA A 303 -12.69 14.42 -0.27
C ALA A 303 -11.34 13.79 0.13
N PHE A 304 -10.84 12.83 -0.65
CA PHE A 304 -9.51 12.27 -0.48
C PHE A 304 -8.43 13.33 -0.70
N GLU A 305 -8.49 14.06 -1.83
CA GLU A 305 -7.55 15.15 -2.15
C GLU A 305 -7.46 16.15 -0.99
N GLN A 306 -8.59 16.68 -0.52
CA GLN A 306 -8.62 17.63 0.60
C GLN A 306 -7.97 17.08 1.86
N LYS A 307 -8.15 15.77 2.14
CA LYS A 307 -7.60 15.15 3.34
C LYS A 307 -6.08 14.95 3.26
N VAL A 308 -5.53 14.67 2.08
CA VAL A 308 -4.10 14.33 1.89
C VAL A 308 -3.23 15.49 1.39
N ILE A 309 -3.84 16.56 0.84
CA ILE A 309 -3.10 17.72 0.38
C ILE A 309 -2.54 18.54 1.56
N ASP A 310 -3.02 18.27 2.77
CA ASP A 310 -2.48 18.81 3.99
C ASP A 310 -0.99 18.43 4.10
N THR A 311 -0.18 19.43 4.41
CA THR A 311 1.28 19.31 4.55
C THR A 311 1.72 18.22 5.56
N LEU A 312 0.83 17.78 6.44
CA LEU A 312 1.12 16.74 7.43
C LEU A 312 1.45 15.39 6.78
N TYR A 313 0.77 15.00 5.68
CA TYR A 313 0.99 13.72 5.01
C TYR A 313 2.24 13.70 4.10
N GLY A 314 2.74 14.86 3.67
CA GLY A 314 3.93 14.93 2.82
C GLY A 314 3.77 14.13 1.51
N ASN A 315 4.66 13.16 1.29
CA ASN A 315 4.69 12.36 0.06
C ASN A 315 3.90 11.04 0.13
N MET A 316 3.29 10.71 1.28
CA MET A 316 2.67 9.40 1.52
C MET A 316 1.63 9.00 0.47
N TYR A 317 0.92 9.96 -0.10
CA TYR A 317 -0.19 9.73 -1.03
C TYR A 317 0.07 10.21 -2.46
N ASN A 318 1.32 10.51 -2.81
CA ASN A 318 1.68 11.03 -4.14
C ASN A 318 1.23 10.10 -5.28
N LYS A 319 1.42 8.78 -5.19
CA LYS A 319 0.95 7.79 -6.18
C LYS A 319 -0.56 7.89 -6.40
N TYR A 320 -1.32 7.96 -5.33
CA TYR A 320 -2.79 8.04 -5.38
C TYR A 320 -3.27 9.37 -5.96
N LEU A 321 -2.65 10.49 -5.60
CA LEU A 321 -2.97 11.80 -6.19
C LEU A 321 -2.66 11.83 -7.68
N ILE A 322 -1.53 11.27 -8.12
CA ILE A 322 -1.19 11.15 -9.55
C ILE A 322 -2.27 10.35 -10.28
N GLN A 323 -2.71 9.23 -9.71
CA GLN A 323 -3.76 8.39 -10.26
C GLN A 323 -5.08 9.14 -10.42
N LEU A 324 -5.48 9.94 -9.42
CA LEU A 324 -6.71 10.74 -9.47
C LEU A 324 -6.61 11.89 -10.47
N TYR A 325 -5.48 12.60 -10.51
CA TYR A 325 -5.27 13.73 -11.40
C TYR A 325 -5.10 13.35 -12.88
N THR A 326 -4.56 12.16 -13.16
CA THR A 326 -4.51 11.61 -14.52
C THR A 326 -5.80 10.88 -14.91
N GLY A 327 -6.68 10.61 -13.93
CA GLY A 327 -7.97 9.97 -14.09
C GLY A 327 -9.13 10.93 -13.89
N ILE A 328 -9.99 10.62 -12.92
CA ILE A 328 -11.31 11.26 -12.74
C ILE A 328 -11.26 12.77 -12.45
N LEU A 329 -10.20 13.29 -11.85
CA LEU A 329 -10.07 14.73 -11.59
C LEU A 329 -9.58 15.51 -12.80
N ALA A 330 -8.99 14.85 -13.81
CA ALA A 330 -8.54 15.41 -15.07
C ALA A 330 -7.64 16.68 -14.94
N GLU A 331 -6.66 16.63 -14.02
CA GLU A 331 -5.72 17.70 -13.75
C GLU A 331 -4.25 17.23 -13.97
N PRO A 332 -3.88 16.78 -15.19
CA PRO A 332 -2.59 16.10 -15.44
C PRO A 332 -1.37 16.98 -15.16
N ALA A 333 -1.49 18.30 -15.22
CA ALA A 333 -0.41 19.20 -14.85
C ALA A 333 -0.06 19.11 -13.34
N LYS A 334 -1.05 18.88 -12.47
CA LYS A 334 -0.81 18.63 -11.04
C LYS A 334 -0.12 17.26 -10.83
N ALA A 335 -0.54 16.24 -11.58
CA ALA A 335 0.10 14.93 -11.54
C ALA A 335 1.58 15.03 -11.93
N GLU A 336 1.89 15.73 -13.02
CA GLU A 336 3.26 15.96 -13.48
C GLU A 336 4.11 16.68 -12.42
N ALA A 337 3.57 17.72 -11.80
CA ALA A 337 4.27 18.48 -10.76
C ALA A 337 4.58 17.61 -9.52
N ILE A 338 3.64 16.76 -9.11
CA ILE A 338 3.84 15.83 -7.99
C ILE A 338 4.88 14.77 -8.35
N ALA A 339 4.76 14.12 -9.51
CA ALA A 339 5.68 13.08 -9.95
C ALA A 339 7.11 13.62 -10.09
N LYS A 340 7.29 14.80 -10.69
CA LYS A 340 8.58 15.47 -10.80
C LYS A 340 9.20 15.79 -9.44
N ARG A 341 8.40 16.23 -8.47
CA ARG A 341 8.86 16.47 -7.11
C ARG A 341 9.23 15.15 -6.39
N GLU A 342 8.46 14.09 -6.61
CA GLU A 342 8.75 12.77 -6.03
C GLU A 342 10.08 12.20 -6.53
N LEU A 343 10.48 12.46 -7.77
CA LEU A 343 11.81 12.09 -8.28
C LEU A 343 12.96 12.73 -7.50
N GLN A 344 12.73 13.89 -6.85
CA GLN A 344 13.73 14.52 -5.97
C GLN A 344 13.83 13.78 -4.61
N ASN A 345 12.77 13.13 -4.17
CA ASN A 345 12.73 12.33 -2.94
C ASN A 345 13.26 10.90 -3.18
N ARG A 346 12.88 10.27 -4.30
CA ARG A 346 13.37 8.95 -4.71
C ARG A 346 13.32 8.77 -6.22
N SER A 347 14.43 8.35 -6.81
CA SER A 347 14.59 8.13 -8.26
C SER A 347 14.53 6.64 -8.59
N THR A 348 13.35 6.02 -8.42
CA THR A 348 13.12 4.60 -8.72
C THR A 348 12.47 4.40 -10.08
N PRO A 349 12.55 3.20 -10.71
CA PRO A 349 11.81 2.91 -11.93
C PRO A 349 10.31 3.17 -11.81
N GLN A 350 9.71 2.87 -10.65
CA GLN A 350 8.31 3.15 -10.35
C GLN A 350 8.01 4.65 -10.37
N THR A 351 8.85 5.47 -9.72
CA THR A 351 8.65 6.93 -9.68
C THR A 351 8.81 7.54 -11.07
N TYR A 352 9.76 7.05 -11.87
CA TYR A 352 9.87 7.44 -13.28
C TYR A 352 8.65 7.00 -14.10
N ALA A 353 8.07 5.84 -13.83
CA ALA A 353 6.82 5.41 -14.47
C ALA A 353 5.64 6.33 -14.12
N TRP A 354 5.56 6.82 -12.87
CA TRP A 354 4.56 7.84 -12.49
C TRP A 354 4.76 9.14 -13.26
N TYR A 355 6.01 9.56 -13.43
CA TYR A 355 6.34 10.78 -14.17
C TYR A 355 6.05 10.62 -15.66
N ALA A 356 6.47 9.52 -16.30
CA ALA A 356 6.17 9.22 -17.69
C ALA A 356 4.66 9.13 -17.96
N TRP A 357 3.89 8.49 -17.06
CA TRP A 357 2.44 8.47 -17.14
C TRP A 357 1.81 9.86 -17.04
N SER A 358 2.32 10.70 -16.13
CA SER A 358 1.85 12.07 -15.96
C SER A 358 2.15 12.93 -17.20
N LEU A 359 3.35 12.78 -17.79
CA LEU A 359 3.73 13.44 -19.05
C LEU A 359 2.82 13.03 -20.21
N LEU A 360 2.55 11.73 -20.36
CA LEU A 360 1.64 11.22 -21.39
C LEU A 360 0.26 11.87 -21.29
N ASN A 361 -0.31 11.92 -20.07
CA ASN A 361 -1.62 12.51 -19.83
C ASN A 361 -1.62 14.03 -19.99
N ASN A 362 -0.45 14.67 -19.90
CA ASN A 362 -0.26 16.10 -20.17
C ASN A 362 0.17 16.39 -21.64
N ASN A 363 -0.10 15.44 -22.56
CA ASN A 363 0.17 15.52 -23.99
C ASN A 363 1.67 15.64 -24.36
N LYS A 364 2.58 15.19 -23.52
CA LYS A 364 4.04 15.22 -23.71
C LYS A 364 4.58 13.81 -24.03
N LYS A 365 4.10 13.21 -25.12
CA LYS A 365 4.39 11.80 -25.49
C LYS A 365 5.88 11.49 -25.66
N ASP A 366 6.60 12.39 -26.35
CA ASP A 366 8.01 12.18 -26.64
C ASP A 366 8.87 12.27 -25.38
N GLU A 367 8.55 13.21 -24.50
CA GLU A 367 9.19 13.33 -23.17
C GLU A 367 8.90 12.07 -22.33
N ALA A 368 7.64 11.59 -22.30
CA ALA A 368 7.27 10.38 -21.60
C ALA A 368 8.05 9.16 -22.09
N TYR A 369 8.24 9.03 -23.39
CA TYR A 369 9.00 7.95 -23.97
C TYR A 369 10.50 8.05 -23.68
N ALA A 370 11.06 9.25 -23.70
CA ALA A 370 12.47 9.46 -23.33
C ALA A 370 12.75 9.05 -21.87
N GLU A 371 11.84 9.39 -20.94
CA GLU A 371 11.95 8.93 -19.53
C GLU A 371 11.84 7.40 -19.44
N TYR A 372 10.93 6.80 -20.19
CA TYR A 372 10.81 5.34 -20.27
C TYR A 372 12.12 4.69 -20.74
N GLU A 373 12.69 5.12 -21.87
CA GLU A 373 13.91 4.50 -22.42
C GLU A 373 15.08 4.62 -21.45
N LYS A 374 15.21 5.77 -20.81
CA LYS A 374 16.36 6.08 -19.97
C LYS A 374 16.31 5.42 -18.60
N HIS A 375 15.13 5.33 -17.98
CA HIS A 375 15.01 5.01 -16.57
C HIS A 375 14.17 3.78 -16.24
N ILE A 376 13.30 3.32 -17.18
CA ILE A 376 12.29 2.30 -16.90
C ILE A 376 12.55 1.01 -17.67
N SER A 377 13.01 1.12 -18.92
CA SER A 377 13.20 -0.03 -19.83
C SER A 377 14.03 -1.13 -19.17
N GLY A 378 13.50 -2.35 -19.14
CA GLY A 378 14.15 -3.52 -18.57
C GLY A 378 14.21 -3.54 -17.04
N LYS A 379 13.49 -2.66 -16.34
CA LYS A 379 13.42 -2.61 -14.88
C LYS A 379 12.11 -3.20 -14.36
N PRO A 380 12.10 -3.78 -13.15
CA PRO A 380 10.88 -4.27 -12.52
C PRO A 380 9.89 -3.14 -12.27
N LEU A 381 8.60 -3.41 -12.51
CA LEU A 381 7.48 -2.52 -12.23
C LEU A 381 6.34 -3.32 -11.60
N GLU A 382 5.45 -2.64 -10.86
CA GLU A 382 4.22 -3.21 -10.33
C GLU A 382 3.08 -3.18 -11.36
N GLY A 383 1.99 -3.86 -11.08
CA GLY A 383 0.88 -4.06 -12.02
C GLY A 383 0.30 -2.77 -12.61
N LEU A 384 0.14 -1.71 -11.81
CA LEU A 384 -0.39 -0.44 -12.29
C LEU A 384 0.60 0.31 -13.20
N GLU A 385 1.87 0.33 -12.82
CA GLU A 385 2.92 0.96 -13.62
C GLU A 385 3.15 0.20 -14.93
N LEU A 386 3.07 -1.13 -14.91
CA LEU A 386 3.08 -1.95 -16.12
C LEU A 386 1.92 -1.59 -17.06
N TYR A 387 0.70 -1.47 -16.51
CA TYR A 387 -0.45 -1.03 -17.29
C TYR A 387 -0.22 0.36 -17.90
N TRP A 388 0.29 1.33 -17.13
CA TRP A 388 0.58 2.67 -17.63
C TRP A 388 1.64 2.68 -18.75
N MET A 389 2.68 1.85 -18.64
CA MET A 389 3.68 1.72 -19.71
C MET A 389 3.07 1.04 -20.95
N GLY A 390 2.18 0.09 -20.77
CA GLY A 390 1.39 -0.48 -21.88
C GLY A 390 0.59 0.59 -22.61
N LYS A 391 -0.10 1.47 -21.89
CA LYS A 391 -0.85 2.60 -22.49
C LYS A 391 0.08 3.61 -23.17
N LEU A 392 1.28 3.87 -22.63
CA LEU A 392 2.30 4.70 -23.30
C LEU A 392 2.72 4.08 -24.63
N MET A 393 3.02 2.78 -24.66
CA MET A 393 3.42 2.08 -25.89
C MET A 393 2.28 2.06 -26.93
N GLN A 394 1.04 1.88 -26.49
CA GLN A 394 -0.14 1.95 -27.35
C GLN A 394 -0.29 3.35 -27.97
N ALA A 395 -0.14 4.42 -27.17
CA ALA A 395 -0.20 5.81 -27.63
C ALA A 395 0.91 6.18 -28.65
N LEU A 396 2.01 5.42 -28.67
CA LEU A 396 3.14 5.55 -29.59
C LEU A 396 3.06 4.58 -30.78
N ASN A 397 1.95 3.86 -30.94
CA ASN A 397 1.77 2.83 -31.97
C ASN A 397 2.81 1.68 -31.91
N LYS A 398 3.31 1.36 -30.72
CA LYS A 398 4.23 0.25 -30.47
C LYS A 398 3.46 -0.96 -29.92
N GLY A 399 2.52 -1.51 -30.70
CA GLY A 399 1.56 -2.51 -30.28
C GLY A 399 2.18 -3.77 -29.67
N TYR A 400 3.27 -4.32 -30.23
CA TYR A 400 3.96 -5.48 -29.65
C TYR A 400 4.44 -5.22 -28.22
N ASN A 401 5.08 -4.09 -27.96
CA ASN A 401 5.54 -3.72 -26.63
C ASN A 401 4.37 -3.47 -25.69
N ALA A 402 3.28 -2.83 -26.15
CA ALA A 402 2.07 -2.62 -25.37
C ALA A 402 1.47 -3.95 -24.89
N SER A 403 1.31 -4.94 -25.78
CA SER A 403 0.79 -6.26 -25.44
C SER A 403 1.65 -6.98 -24.38
N GLN A 404 2.97 -6.84 -24.42
CA GLN A 404 3.85 -7.43 -23.40
C GLN A 404 3.59 -6.81 -22.03
N PHE A 405 3.52 -5.48 -21.93
CA PHE A 405 3.22 -4.79 -20.68
C PHE A 405 1.84 -5.16 -20.13
N PHE A 406 0.82 -5.26 -20.97
CA PHE A 406 -0.52 -5.67 -20.53
C PHE A 406 -0.55 -7.11 -20.02
N LYS A 407 0.16 -8.03 -20.64
CA LYS A 407 0.30 -9.42 -20.15
C LYS A 407 0.99 -9.49 -18.79
N GLU A 408 2.03 -8.67 -18.58
CA GLU A 408 2.68 -8.60 -17.28
C GLU A 408 1.76 -7.95 -16.22
N ALA A 409 1.07 -6.85 -16.55
CA ALA A 409 0.09 -6.22 -15.67
C ALA A 409 -1.05 -7.18 -15.27
N GLN A 410 -1.45 -8.09 -16.16
CA GLN A 410 -2.49 -9.08 -15.90
C GLN A 410 -2.12 -10.05 -14.77
N LYS A 411 -0.83 -10.29 -14.50
CA LYS A 411 -0.38 -11.14 -13.41
C LYS A 411 -0.78 -10.57 -12.03
N ASN A 412 -0.91 -9.24 -11.95
CA ASN A 412 -1.32 -8.52 -10.75
C ASN A 412 -2.74 -7.91 -10.89
N PHE A 413 -3.63 -8.63 -11.56
CA PHE A 413 -4.95 -8.14 -11.97
C PHE A 413 -5.79 -7.57 -10.80
N TYR A 414 -5.72 -8.20 -9.63
CA TYR A 414 -6.54 -7.81 -8.48
C TYR A 414 -5.95 -6.65 -7.65
N ASP A 415 -4.78 -6.13 -8.05
CA ASP A 415 -4.23 -4.88 -7.50
C ASP A 415 -4.82 -3.65 -8.21
N LEU A 416 -5.35 -3.87 -9.39
CA LEU A 416 -5.87 -2.83 -10.27
C LEU A 416 -7.30 -2.45 -9.88
N SER A 417 -7.65 -1.17 -10.05
CA SER A 417 -9.03 -0.70 -9.84
C SER A 417 -10.00 -1.30 -10.87
N PRO A 418 -11.31 -1.32 -10.59
CA PRO A 418 -12.31 -1.90 -11.50
C PRO A 418 -12.25 -1.37 -12.94
N VAL A 419 -12.04 -0.06 -13.10
CA VAL A 419 -11.94 0.57 -14.42
C VAL A 419 -10.68 0.13 -15.15
N VAL A 420 -9.54 0.09 -14.45
CA VAL A 420 -8.26 -0.37 -15.03
C VAL A 420 -8.34 -1.85 -15.40
N GLN A 421 -8.97 -2.69 -14.57
CA GLN A 421 -9.23 -4.11 -14.90
C GLN A 421 -10.02 -4.28 -16.18
N LEU A 422 -11.06 -3.46 -16.36
CA LEU A 422 -11.92 -3.51 -17.54
C LEU A 422 -11.16 -3.08 -18.81
N ASP A 423 -10.41 -1.98 -18.73
CA ASP A 423 -9.62 -1.47 -19.84
C ASP A 423 -8.45 -2.41 -20.21
N LEU A 424 -7.78 -2.99 -19.20
CA LEU A 424 -6.73 -3.98 -19.41
C LEU A 424 -7.25 -5.21 -20.19
N LYS A 425 -8.43 -5.73 -19.83
CA LYS A 425 -9.05 -6.85 -20.57
C LYS A 425 -9.28 -6.49 -22.03
N LYS A 426 -9.84 -5.31 -22.31
CA LYS A 426 -10.06 -4.83 -23.69
C LYS A 426 -8.73 -4.70 -24.44
N SER A 427 -7.71 -4.11 -23.81
CA SER A 427 -6.38 -3.93 -24.41
C SER A 427 -5.63 -5.23 -24.68
N LEU A 428 -6.03 -6.35 -24.04
CA LEU A 428 -5.47 -7.68 -24.32
C LEU A 428 -6.19 -8.41 -25.45
N GLU A 429 -7.42 -7.99 -25.82
CA GLU A 429 -8.20 -8.53 -26.93
C GLU A 429 -7.86 -7.85 -28.26
N GLU A 430 -7.28 -6.66 -28.25
CA GLU A 430 -6.80 -5.88 -29.40
C GLU A 430 -5.40 -6.36 -29.86
#